data_283ee22d0fb23f3c3fc57afb49c7d657
#
_entry.id   283ee22d0fb23f3c3fc57afb49c7d657
#
_cell.length_a   1.000
_cell.length_b   1.000
_cell.length_c   1.000
_cell.angle_alpha   90.00
_cell.angle_beta   90.00
_cell.angle_gamma   90.00
#
_symmetry.space_group_name_H-M   'P 1'
#
loop_
_entity.id
_entity.type
_entity.pdbx_description
1 polymer ?
#
loop_
_entity_poly.entity_id
_entity_poly.type
_entity_poly.pdbx_seq_one_letter_code
_entity_poly.pdbx_strand_id
1 'polypeptide(L)'
;MANKIASPIQMMVSPGPKPNGLQASKEGLWVIDQGDSRVHLLDWSNGKVLREIHTDTDRSSGITIDDEGNIWIASTYNCKIYKISQDSGKTIEIYDSPGAGINATRELIEGSERTGDHGLEWKDGNLYIASPPSQYIHEMDTKNWAELNRTKVPGFRVHGIAWAEEEGNMWVADTAMGVVSRIRLKDSRIYDVFRVPETVEVHGMTIKDNVLWYCDDRRPIGTLIVDMNPDF
;
A
#
# COMPACT_ATOMS: atom_id res chain seq x y z
N MET A 1 11.80 21.33 12.94
CA MET A 1 10.75 20.79 12.04
C MET A 1 9.46 20.82 12.83
N ALA A 2 8.41 21.47 12.33
CA ALA A 2 7.11 21.45 12.99
C ALA A 2 6.61 20.01 13.06
N ASN A 3 6.10 19.61 14.23
CA ASN A 3 5.48 18.28 14.41
C ASN A 3 4.10 18.32 13.73
N LYS A 4 4.07 18.05 12.42
CA LYS A 4 2.82 17.92 11.68
C LYS A 4 2.12 16.63 12.12
N ILE A 5 0.88 16.75 12.54
CA ILE A 5 0.02 15.61 12.87
C ILE A 5 -1.16 15.64 11.91
N ALA A 6 -1.40 14.52 11.23
CA ALA A 6 -2.56 14.40 10.36
C ALA A 6 -3.85 14.24 11.16
N SER A 7 -4.92 14.82 10.65
CA SER A 7 -6.28 14.58 11.13
C SER A 7 -6.94 13.52 10.26
N PRO A 8 -7.19 12.31 10.78
CA PRO A 8 -7.91 11.28 10.04
C PRO A 8 -9.39 11.61 9.98
N ILE A 9 -9.98 11.53 8.80
CA ILE A 9 -11.43 11.65 8.60
C ILE A 9 -11.93 10.35 8.02
N GLN A 10 -12.72 9.61 8.80
CA GLN A 10 -13.35 8.40 8.29
C GLN A 10 -14.41 8.77 7.25
N MET A 11 -14.30 8.18 6.07
CA MET A 11 -15.21 8.37 4.94
C MET A 11 -16.14 7.19 4.75
N MET A 12 -15.64 5.97 4.98
CA MET A 12 -16.38 4.74 4.81
C MET A 12 -15.84 3.62 5.71
N VAL A 13 -16.55 2.51 5.75
CA VAL A 13 -16.14 1.29 6.45
C VAL A 13 -15.89 0.21 5.40
N SER A 14 -14.77 -0.48 5.50
CA SER A 14 -14.48 -1.61 4.61
C SER A 14 -15.55 -2.71 4.73
N PRO A 15 -15.98 -3.31 3.62
CA PRO A 15 -16.86 -4.47 3.65
C PRO A 15 -16.18 -5.69 4.27
N GLY A 16 -14.88 -5.88 4.00
CA GLY A 16 -14.07 -6.95 4.56
C GLY A 16 -13.63 -6.69 6.01
N PRO A 17 -13.18 -7.74 6.71
CA PRO A 17 -12.82 -7.64 8.12
C PRO A 17 -11.49 -6.88 8.37
N LYS A 18 -10.58 -6.87 7.38
CA LYS A 18 -9.21 -6.39 7.57
C LYS A 18 -8.62 -5.76 6.30
N PRO A 19 -9.07 -4.56 5.90
CA PRO A 19 -8.55 -3.89 4.71
C PRO A 19 -7.06 -3.56 4.89
N ASN A 20 -6.26 -3.82 3.85
CA ASN A 20 -4.80 -3.68 3.99
C ASN A 20 -4.13 -2.96 2.81
N GLY A 21 -4.76 -2.89 1.65
CA GLY A 21 -4.27 -2.12 0.50
C GLY A 21 -5.39 -1.36 -0.20
N LEU A 22 -5.04 -0.22 -0.78
CA LEU A 22 -5.95 0.65 -1.51
C LEU A 22 -5.38 1.02 -2.88
N GLN A 23 -6.27 1.12 -3.88
CA GLN A 23 -5.96 1.72 -5.17
C GLN A 23 -7.11 2.56 -5.68
N ALA A 24 -6.85 3.83 -5.93
CA ALA A 24 -7.81 4.72 -6.55
C ALA A 24 -7.95 4.44 -8.04
N SER A 25 -9.18 4.44 -8.54
CA SER A 25 -9.49 4.39 -9.97
C SER A 25 -10.62 5.36 -10.31
N LYS A 26 -10.90 5.54 -11.61
CA LYS A 26 -12.05 6.35 -12.06
C LYS A 26 -13.38 5.71 -11.66
N GLU A 27 -13.44 4.39 -11.60
CA GLU A 27 -14.65 3.63 -11.30
C GLU A 27 -15.00 3.63 -9.82
N GLY A 28 -13.99 3.68 -8.95
CA GLY A 28 -14.15 3.56 -7.50
C GLY A 28 -12.84 3.34 -6.78
N LEU A 29 -12.94 3.03 -5.49
CA LEU A 29 -11.82 2.68 -4.64
C LEU A 29 -11.68 1.16 -4.55
N TRP A 30 -10.56 0.63 -5.06
CA TRP A 30 -10.19 -0.76 -4.89
C TRP A 30 -9.59 -0.98 -3.50
N VAL A 31 -10.03 -2.05 -2.86
CA VAL A 31 -9.58 -2.45 -1.51
C VAL A 31 -9.25 -3.93 -1.55
N ILE A 32 -8.04 -4.30 -1.15
CA ILE A 32 -7.71 -5.70 -0.83
C ILE A 32 -7.85 -5.94 0.66
N ASP A 33 -8.55 -7.01 1.02
CA ASP A 33 -8.74 -7.41 2.41
C ASP A 33 -7.79 -8.56 2.78
N GLN A 34 -7.05 -8.40 3.87
CA GLN A 34 -6.10 -9.39 4.36
C GLN A 34 -6.80 -10.57 5.05
N GLY A 35 -7.97 -10.32 5.64
CA GLY A 35 -8.66 -11.31 6.45
C GLY A 35 -9.35 -12.38 5.64
N ASP A 36 -9.88 -12.04 4.46
CA ASP A 36 -10.61 -12.97 3.60
C ASP A 36 -10.05 -13.08 2.17
N SER A 37 -8.96 -12.35 1.87
CA SER A 37 -8.28 -12.33 0.57
C SER A 37 -9.21 -11.96 -0.60
N ARG A 38 -10.17 -11.06 -0.36
CA ARG A 38 -11.07 -10.52 -1.37
C ARG A 38 -10.66 -9.12 -1.80
N VAL A 39 -10.90 -8.84 -3.07
CA VAL A 39 -10.81 -7.48 -3.62
C VAL A 39 -12.22 -6.91 -3.74
N HIS A 40 -12.42 -5.72 -3.24
CA HIS A 40 -13.66 -4.97 -3.35
C HIS A 40 -13.45 -3.70 -4.14
N LEU A 41 -14.36 -3.39 -5.07
CA LEU A 41 -14.47 -2.06 -5.67
C LEU A 41 -15.61 -1.31 -4.97
N LEU A 42 -15.28 -0.16 -4.37
CA LEU A 42 -16.24 0.65 -3.62
C LEU A 42 -16.57 1.92 -4.39
N ASP A 43 -17.85 2.28 -4.38
CA ASP A 43 -18.34 3.55 -4.91
C ASP A 43 -17.80 4.73 -4.10
N TRP A 44 -17.21 5.72 -4.78
CA TRP A 44 -16.63 6.91 -4.16
C TRP A 44 -17.62 7.74 -3.36
N SER A 45 -18.89 7.76 -3.77
CA SER A 45 -19.90 8.65 -3.17
C SER A 45 -20.51 8.11 -1.88
N ASN A 46 -20.52 6.78 -1.71
CA ASN A 46 -21.28 6.16 -0.63
C ASN A 46 -20.66 4.89 -0.02
N GLY A 47 -19.49 4.44 -0.53
CA GLY A 47 -18.78 3.26 -0.04
C GLY A 47 -19.47 1.93 -0.31
N LYS A 48 -20.52 1.89 -1.16
CA LYS A 48 -21.16 0.63 -1.52
C LYS A 48 -20.26 -0.23 -2.40
N VAL A 49 -20.33 -1.53 -2.21
CA VAL A 49 -19.61 -2.50 -3.05
C VAL A 49 -20.22 -2.52 -4.44
N LEU A 50 -19.42 -2.14 -5.44
CA LEU A 50 -19.75 -2.22 -6.86
C LEU A 50 -19.35 -3.57 -7.45
N ARG A 51 -18.24 -4.13 -6.96
CA ARG A 51 -17.70 -5.42 -7.39
C ARG A 51 -16.98 -6.11 -6.25
N GLU A 52 -17.05 -7.42 -6.21
CA GLU A 52 -16.28 -8.28 -5.30
C GLU A 52 -15.59 -9.38 -6.13
N ILE A 53 -14.30 -9.61 -5.86
CA ILE A 53 -13.48 -10.59 -6.55
C ILE A 53 -12.81 -11.49 -5.50
N HIS A 54 -13.01 -12.80 -5.61
CA HIS A 54 -12.28 -13.79 -4.83
C HIS A 54 -10.91 -14.02 -5.44
N THR A 55 -9.88 -14.14 -4.63
CA THR A 55 -8.51 -14.37 -5.09
C THR A 55 -7.91 -15.61 -4.44
N ASP A 56 -6.90 -16.20 -5.09
CA ASP A 56 -6.15 -17.34 -4.55
C ASP A 56 -4.95 -16.90 -3.68
N THR A 57 -4.96 -15.64 -3.22
CA THR A 57 -3.87 -15.06 -2.44
C THR A 57 -3.98 -15.42 -0.96
N ASP A 58 -2.86 -15.31 -0.22
CA ASP A 58 -2.81 -15.58 1.22
C ASP A 58 -2.47 -14.31 2.01
N ARG A 59 -3.45 -13.80 2.75
CA ARG A 59 -3.33 -12.64 3.64
C ARG A 59 -2.62 -11.46 2.97
N SER A 60 -3.27 -10.94 1.94
CA SER A 60 -2.74 -9.91 1.05
C SER A 60 -2.68 -8.54 1.70
N SER A 61 -1.69 -7.73 1.31
CA SER A 61 -1.48 -6.40 1.87
C SER A 61 -1.52 -5.27 0.84
N GLY A 62 -1.05 -5.48 -0.38
CA GLY A 62 -0.99 -4.44 -1.40
C GLY A 62 -1.85 -4.75 -2.60
N ILE A 63 -2.32 -3.70 -3.26
CA ILE A 63 -3.09 -3.78 -4.51
C ILE A 63 -2.73 -2.60 -5.40
N THR A 64 -2.60 -2.85 -6.70
CA THR A 64 -2.60 -1.82 -7.74
C THR A 64 -3.18 -2.36 -9.04
N ILE A 65 -3.38 -1.50 -10.04
CA ILE A 65 -3.96 -1.86 -11.33
C ILE A 65 -3.03 -1.40 -12.44
N ASP A 66 -2.75 -2.29 -13.40
CA ASP A 66 -1.94 -1.97 -14.57
C ASP A 66 -2.73 -1.27 -15.67
N ASP A 67 -2.03 -0.83 -16.73
CA ASP A 67 -2.63 -0.12 -17.87
C ASP A 67 -3.60 -1.00 -18.68
N GLU A 68 -3.53 -2.33 -18.55
CA GLU A 68 -4.43 -3.29 -19.18
C GLU A 68 -5.66 -3.58 -18.33
N GLY A 69 -5.73 -3.04 -17.10
CA GLY A 69 -6.81 -3.26 -16.14
C GLY A 69 -6.64 -4.53 -15.32
N ASN A 70 -5.49 -5.20 -15.34
CA ASN A 70 -5.26 -6.33 -14.44
C ASN A 70 -4.92 -5.84 -13.03
N ILE A 71 -5.31 -6.61 -12.05
CA ILE A 71 -5.04 -6.32 -10.64
C ILE A 71 -3.74 -7.03 -10.24
N TRP A 72 -2.85 -6.28 -9.59
CA TRP A 72 -1.65 -6.79 -8.97
C TRP A 72 -1.82 -6.82 -7.45
N ILE A 73 -1.45 -7.93 -6.81
CA ILE A 73 -1.66 -8.13 -5.37
C ILE A 73 -0.38 -8.66 -4.73
N ALA A 74 0.04 -8.02 -3.64
CA ALA A 74 1.07 -8.56 -2.76
C ALA A 74 0.43 -9.59 -1.80
N SER A 75 0.67 -10.86 -2.07
CA SER A 75 0.25 -11.99 -1.23
C SER A 75 1.32 -12.25 -0.19
N THR A 76 1.21 -11.54 0.93
CA THR A 76 2.29 -11.30 1.87
C THR A 76 2.79 -12.57 2.56
N TYR A 77 1.90 -13.45 2.99
CA TYR A 77 2.30 -14.60 3.82
C TYR A 77 2.84 -15.79 3.03
N ASN A 78 2.52 -15.90 1.74
CA ASN A 78 3.18 -16.87 0.86
C ASN A 78 4.35 -16.28 0.06
N CYS A 79 4.70 -14.99 0.30
CA CYS A 79 5.82 -14.29 -0.33
C CYS A 79 5.72 -14.27 -1.86
N LYS A 80 4.56 -13.95 -2.41
CA LYS A 80 4.29 -13.88 -3.85
C LYS A 80 3.62 -12.57 -4.25
N ILE A 81 3.82 -12.20 -5.51
CA ILE A 81 3.06 -11.16 -6.20
C ILE A 81 2.19 -11.84 -7.25
N TYR A 82 0.90 -11.56 -7.22
CA TYR A 82 -0.09 -12.11 -8.14
C TYR A 82 -0.54 -11.05 -9.14
N LYS A 83 -0.59 -11.43 -10.43
CA LYS A 83 -1.34 -10.72 -11.46
C LYS A 83 -2.63 -11.47 -11.69
N ILE A 84 -3.77 -10.81 -11.53
CA ILE A 84 -5.09 -11.43 -11.69
C ILE A 84 -5.95 -10.65 -12.69
N SER A 85 -6.83 -11.35 -13.37
CA SER A 85 -7.84 -10.75 -14.24
C SER A 85 -8.89 -10.02 -13.40
N GLN A 86 -9.10 -8.73 -13.67
CA GLN A 86 -10.15 -7.94 -13.02
C GLN A 86 -11.56 -8.49 -13.30
N ASP A 87 -11.79 -9.08 -14.48
CA ASP A 87 -13.10 -9.57 -14.89
C ASP A 87 -13.48 -10.90 -14.24
N SER A 88 -12.51 -11.81 -14.11
CA SER A 88 -12.77 -13.19 -13.67
C SER A 88 -12.21 -13.54 -12.29
N GLY A 89 -11.33 -12.73 -11.73
CA GLY A 89 -10.59 -13.03 -10.52
C GLY A 89 -9.51 -14.12 -10.67
N LYS A 90 -9.36 -14.66 -11.89
CA LYS A 90 -8.40 -15.75 -12.14
C LYS A 90 -6.98 -15.23 -12.12
N THR A 91 -6.10 -15.99 -11.51
CA THR A 91 -4.66 -15.76 -11.55
C THR A 91 -4.14 -15.91 -12.98
N ILE A 92 -3.44 -14.88 -13.48
CA ILE A 92 -2.78 -14.85 -14.78
C ILE A 92 -1.32 -15.26 -14.62
N GLU A 93 -0.62 -14.62 -13.66
CA GLU A 93 0.80 -14.82 -13.39
C GLU A 93 1.09 -14.75 -11.89
N ILE A 94 2.16 -15.41 -11.48
CA ILE A 94 2.66 -15.39 -10.09
C ILE A 94 4.16 -15.18 -10.12
N TYR A 95 4.65 -14.27 -9.31
CA TYR A 95 6.05 -13.94 -9.16
C TYR A 95 6.52 -14.07 -7.72
N ASP A 96 7.81 -14.22 -7.51
CA ASP A 96 8.40 -14.14 -6.19
C ASP A 96 8.44 -12.69 -5.68
N SER A 97 8.13 -12.50 -4.41
CA SER A 97 8.26 -11.23 -3.70
C SER A 97 9.74 -10.81 -3.66
N PRO A 98 10.16 -9.69 -4.29
CA PRO A 98 11.57 -9.34 -4.40
C PRO A 98 12.24 -9.05 -3.06
N GLY A 99 11.48 -8.55 -2.09
CA GLY A 99 11.99 -8.17 -0.78
C GLY A 99 11.70 -9.15 0.34
N ALA A 100 11.17 -10.35 0.04
CA ALA A 100 10.71 -11.30 1.05
C ALA A 100 11.81 -11.73 2.02
N GLY A 101 11.48 -11.70 3.31
CA GLY A 101 12.41 -12.02 4.39
C GLY A 101 11.75 -11.95 5.77
N ILE A 102 12.56 -11.85 6.80
CA ILE A 102 12.09 -11.63 8.17
C ILE A 102 12.03 -10.11 8.42
N ASN A 103 10.88 -9.63 8.89
CA ASN A 103 10.72 -8.23 9.21
C ASN A 103 11.56 -7.86 10.43
N ALA A 104 12.35 -6.78 10.35
CA ALA A 104 13.25 -6.33 11.41
C ALA A 104 12.55 -6.13 12.77
N THR A 105 11.29 -5.74 12.78
CA THR A 105 10.49 -5.61 14.02
C THR A 105 10.13 -6.95 14.65
N ARG A 106 10.28 -8.06 13.92
CA ARG A 106 9.96 -9.42 14.37
C ARG A 106 11.20 -10.28 14.61
N GLU A 107 12.39 -9.85 14.20
CA GLU A 107 13.65 -10.60 14.41
C GLU A 107 13.95 -10.90 15.88
N LEU A 108 13.43 -10.08 16.78
CA LEU A 108 13.58 -10.27 18.23
C LEU A 108 12.61 -11.30 18.80
N ILE A 109 11.68 -11.82 18.00
CA ILE A 109 10.71 -12.83 18.40
C ILE A 109 11.17 -14.18 17.87
N GLU A 110 11.48 -15.10 18.75
CA GLU A 110 11.85 -16.47 18.38
C GLU A 110 10.74 -17.11 17.54
N GLY A 111 11.12 -17.72 16.41
CA GLY A 111 10.18 -18.34 15.48
C GLY A 111 9.45 -17.38 14.52
N SER A 112 9.96 -16.17 14.31
CA SER A 112 9.42 -15.24 13.31
C SER A 112 9.43 -15.86 11.91
N GLU A 113 8.26 -15.89 11.27
CA GLU A 113 8.10 -16.41 9.91
C GLU A 113 8.55 -15.37 8.86
N ARG A 114 8.94 -15.87 7.68
CA ARG A 114 9.15 -15.03 6.51
C ARG A 114 7.83 -14.35 6.13
N THR A 115 7.95 -13.12 5.66
CA THR A 115 6.84 -12.36 5.10
C THR A 115 7.27 -11.73 3.77
N GLY A 116 6.32 -11.50 2.90
CA GLY A 116 6.54 -10.85 1.62
C GLY A 116 6.34 -9.34 1.69
N ASP A 117 6.05 -8.82 0.53
CA ASP A 117 5.88 -7.40 0.30
C ASP A 117 4.47 -6.92 0.70
N HIS A 118 4.31 -5.59 0.79
CA HIS A 118 3.08 -4.95 1.21
C HIS A 118 2.55 -3.99 0.13
N GLY A 119 2.76 -2.68 0.24
CA GLY A 119 2.20 -1.71 -0.67
C GLY A 119 2.65 -1.87 -2.11
N LEU A 120 1.74 -1.68 -3.05
CA LEU A 120 1.99 -1.72 -4.48
C LEU A 120 1.54 -0.44 -5.17
N GLU A 121 2.32 -0.01 -6.16
CA GLU A 121 1.94 1.04 -7.10
C GLU A 121 2.40 0.67 -8.52
N TRP A 122 1.63 1.08 -9.53
CA TRP A 122 1.94 0.88 -10.93
C TRP A 122 2.33 2.19 -11.60
N LYS A 123 3.33 2.14 -12.47
CA LYS A 123 3.65 3.25 -13.37
C LYS A 123 4.46 2.78 -14.58
N ASP A 124 4.01 3.16 -15.78
CA ASP A 124 4.76 3.04 -17.04
C ASP A 124 5.34 1.63 -17.31
N GLY A 125 4.56 0.58 -17.01
CA GLY A 125 4.95 -0.83 -17.20
C GLY A 125 5.78 -1.41 -16.05
N ASN A 126 6.04 -0.64 -15.00
CA ASN A 126 6.81 -1.06 -13.84
C ASN A 126 5.92 -1.18 -12.59
N LEU A 127 6.22 -2.16 -11.76
CA LEU A 127 5.59 -2.34 -10.46
C LEU A 127 6.54 -1.85 -9.36
N TYR A 128 6.04 -0.94 -8.52
CA TYR A 128 6.74 -0.44 -7.34
C TYR A 128 6.21 -1.18 -6.12
N ILE A 129 7.11 -1.82 -5.38
CA ILE A 129 6.77 -2.80 -4.35
C ILE A 129 7.42 -2.41 -3.03
N ALA A 130 6.63 -2.03 -2.04
CA ALA A 130 7.12 -1.74 -0.70
C ALA A 130 7.35 -3.02 0.11
N SER A 131 8.57 -3.21 0.60
CA SER A 131 8.97 -4.40 1.31
C SER A 131 9.45 -4.09 2.73
N PRO A 132 8.67 -4.42 3.76
CA PRO A 132 9.13 -4.26 5.15
C PRO A 132 10.37 -5.07 5.49
N PRO A 133 10.52 -6.34 5.05
CA PRO A 133 11.71 -7.12 5.39
C PRO A 133 12.99 -6.56 4.80
N SER A 134 12.96 -6.10 3.55
CA SER A 134 14.14 -5.51 2.90
C SER A 134 14.36 -4.05 3.27
N GLN A 135 13.32 -3.33 3.69
CA GLN A 135 13.31 -1.89 3.93
C GLN A 135 13.55 -1.07 2.66
N TYR A 136 13.08 -1.57 1.51
CA TYR A 136 13.15 -0.90 0.22
C TYR A 136 11.79 -0.85 -0.47
N ILE A 137 11.65 0.09 -1.38
CA ILE A 137 10.71 0.03 -2.49
C ILE A 137 11.49 -0.52 -3.68
N HIS A 138 11.07 -1.66 -4.20
CA HIS A 138 11.64 -2.30 -5.38
C HIS A 138 10.89 -1.84 -6.62
N GLU A 139 11.60 -1.43 -7.67
CA GLU A 139 11.05 -1.14 -8.99
C GLU A 139 11.32 -2.33 -9.91
N MET A 140 10.25 -3.01 -10.31
CA MET A 140 10.31 -4.24 -11.11
C MET A 140 9.76 -4.01 -12.51
N ASP A 141 10.52 -4.41 -13.54
CA ASP A 141 10.01 -4.55 -14.89
C ASP A 141 9.05 -5.74 -14.97
N THR A 142 7.78 -5.50 -15.26
CA THR A 142 6.76 -6.54 -15.25
C THR A 142 6.83 -7.48 -16.45
N LYS A 143 7.64 -7.18 -17.50
CA LYS A 143 7.79 -8.04 -18.68
C LYS A 143 8.73 -9.22 -18.44
N ASN A 144 9.75 -9.03 -17.58
CA ASN A 144 10.78 -10.03 -17.35
C ASN A 144 11.10 -10.26 -15.87
N TRP A 145 10.39 -9.56 -14.98
CA TRP A 145 10.56 -9.57 -13.53
C TRP A 145 11.97 -9.18 -13.06
N ALA A 146 12.65 -8.34 -13.83
CA ALA A 146 13.96 -7.80 -13.44
C ALA A 146 13.80 -6.61 -12.48
N GLU A 147 14.60 -6.58 -11.42
CA GLU A 147 14.73 -5.38 -10.57
C GLU A 147 15.48 -4.30 -11.33
N LEU A 148 14.82 -3.19 -11.62
CA LEU A 148 15.40 -2.03 -12.30
C LEU A 148 16.10 -1.09 -11.31
N ASN A 149 15.50 -0.93 -10.14
CA ASN A 149 16.00 -0.06 -9.09
C ASN A 149 15.41 -0.47 -7.74
N ARG A 150 16.01 0.04 -6.66
CA ARG A 150 15.43 -0.03 -5.32
C ARG A 150 15.76 1.22 -4.52
N THR A 151 14.77 1.73 -3.82
CA THR A 151 14.86 2.94 -3.01
C THR A 151 14.72 2.60 -1.54
N LYS A 152 15.71 2.97 -0.73
CA LYS A 152 15.62 2.75 0.71
C LYS A 152 14.53 3.64 1.31
N VAL A 153 13.67 3.04 2.13
CA VAL A 153 12.61 3.77 2.83
C VAL A 153 13.04 4.20 4.23
N PRO A 154 12.51 5.32 4.74
CA PRO A 154 12.67 5.67 6.15
C PRO A 154 11.81 4.74 7.01
N GLY A 155 12.38 4.24 8.12
CA GLY A 155 11.65 3.42 9.09
C GLY A 155 11.87 1.93 8.94
N PHE A 156 11.00 1.13 9.59
CA PHE A 156 11.18 -0.31 9.76
C PHE A 156 10.08 -1.15 9.14
N ARG A 157 8.87 -0.59 9.04
CA ARG A 157 7.69 -1.34 8.62
C ARG A 157 6.88 -0.54 7.60
N VAL A 158 7.51 -0.37 6.42
CA VAL A 158 6.81 0.25 5.29
C VAL A 158 5.61 -0.61 4.88
N HIS A 159 4.44 0.02 4.79
CA HIS A 159 3.21 -0.64 4.36
C HIS A 159 2.64 0.04 3.12
N GLY A 160 1.78 1.04 3.30
CA GLY A 160 1.17 1.75 2.20
C GLY A 160 2.16 2.65 1.48
N ILE A 161 2.05 2.68 0.16
CA ILE A 161 2.70 3.65 -0.71
C ILE A 161 1.67 4.28 -1.63
N ALA A 162 1.92 5.51 -2.06
CA ALA A 162 1.08 6.20 -3.03
C ALA A 162 1.90 7.22 -3.81
N TRP A 163 1.67 7.36 -5.11
CA TRP A 163 2.33 8.39 -5.91
C TRP A 163 2.02 9.78 -5.37
N ALA A 164 3.04 10.63 -5.23
CA ALA A 164 2.85 12.05 -4.97
C ALA A 164 2.62 12.80 -6.28
N GLU A 165 2.10 14.04 -6.19
CA GLU A 165 1.85 14.88 -7.38
C GLU A 165 3.14 15.17 -8.15
N GLU A 166 4.23 15.43 -7.40
CA GLU A 166 5.51 15.70 -8.04
C GLU A 166 6.13 14.41 -8.57
N GLU A 167 6.51 14.44 -9.82
CA GLU A 167 7.11 13.31 -10.50
C GLU A 167 8.32 12.74 -9.75
N GLY A 168 8.38 11.42 -9.65
CA GLY A 168 9.45 10.68 -8.96
C GLY A 168 9.40 10.75 -7.43
N ASN A 169 8.32 11.32 -6.86
CA ASN A 169 8.09 11.32 -5.42
C ASN A 169 6.96 10.36 -5.04
N MET A 170 7.07 9.79 -3.84
CA MET A 170 6.11 8.83 -3.32
C MET A 170 5.84 9.07 -1.83
N TRP A 171 4.60 8.98 -1.44
CA TRP A 171 4.20 8.87 -0.04
C TRP A 171 4.42 7.45 0.46
N VAL A 172 4.95 7.32 1.66
CA VAL A 172 5.34 6.05 2.28
C VAL A 172 4.89 6.05 3.74
N ALA A 173 4.08 5.09 4.12
CA ALA A 173 3.67 4.90 5.51
C ALA A 173 4.58 3.90 6.22
N ASP A 174 5.11 4.28 7.36
CA ASP A 174 5.67 3.33 8.35
C ASP A 174 4.62 3.08 9.43
N THR A 175 4.00 1.93 9.38
CA THR A 175 2.91 1.55 10.29
C THR A 175 3.39 1.40 11.73
N ALA A 176 4.63 0.93 11.94
CA ALA A 176 5.17 0.74 13.29
C ALA A 176 5.51 2.06 13.98
N MET A 177 5.90 3.08 13.22
CA MET A 177 6.25 4.40 13.74
C MET A 177 5.08 5.39 13.75
N GLY A 178 3.96 5.05 13.09
CA GLY A 178 2.84 5.96 12.91
C GLY A 178 3.23 7.24 12.13
N VAL A 179 4.05 7.07 11.08
CA VAL A 179 4.63 8.18 10.31
C VAL A 179 4.36 7.97 8.83
N VAL A 180 3.99 9.04 8.15
CA VAL A 180 3.91 9.09 6.69
C VAL A 180 4.92 10.09 6.18
N SER A 181 5.76 9.65 5.23
CA SER A 181 6.85 10.45 4.66
C SER A 181 6.66 10.59 3.16
N ARG A 182 6.95 11.77 2.59
CA ARG A 182 7.09 11.97 1.16
C ARG A 182 8.57 11.91 0.80
N ILE A 183 8.93 10.91 0.01
CA ILE A 183 10.31 10.66 -0.40
C ILE A 183 10.48 10.82 -1.91
N ARG A 184 11.68 11.17 -2.35
CA ARG A 184 12.07 11.08 -3.74
C ARG A 184 12.73 9.72 -4.00
N LEU A 185 12.21 8.97 -4.99
CA LEU A 185 12.69 7.62 -5.28
C LEU A 185 14.14 7.56 -5.74
N LYS A 186 14.64 8.61 -6.42
CA LYS A 186 16.01 8.66 -6.96
C LYS A 186 17.12 8.55 -5.88
N ASP A 187 16.88 9.12 -4.68
CA ASP A 187 17.92 9.27 -3.65
C ASP A 187 17.41 9.15 -2.21
N SER A 188 16.19 8.68 -2.02
CA SER A 188 15.54 8.52 -0.72
C SER A 188 15.40 9.83 0.08
N ARG A 189 15.52 10.99 -0.57
CA ARG A 189 15.41 12.27 0.12
C ARG A 189 13.99 12.50 0.62
N ILE A 190 13.86 12.79 1.91
CA ILE A 190 12.60 13.11 2.55
C ILE A 190 12.30 14.61 2.33
N TYR A 191 11.12 14.90 1.77
CA TYR A 191 10.63 16.27 1.54
C TYR A 191 9.60 16.70 2.54
N ASP A 192 8.79 15.75 3.02
CA ASP A 192 7.75 16.02 3.99
C ASP A 192 7.55 14.82 4.91
N VAL A 193 7.14 15.08 6.14
CA VAL A 193 6.86 14.06 7.16
C VAL A 193 5.74 14.55 8.05
N PHE A 194 4.79 13.68 8.32
CA PHE A 194 3.79 13.91 9.35
C PHE A 194 3.52 12.65 10.16
N ARG A 195 3.03 12.79 11.36
CA ARG A 195 2.56 11.70 12.20
C ARG A 195 1.07 11.48 12.00
N VAL A 196 0.63 10.26 12.19
CA VAL A 196 -0.77 9.94 12.41
C VAL A 196 -1.04 9.76 13.89
N PRO A 197 -2.27 10.02 14.38
CA PRO A 197 -2.62 9.74 15.77
C PRO A 197 -2.41 8.27 16.13
N GLU A 198 -2.07 7.97 17.38
CA GLU A 198 -1.87 6.59 17.88
C GLU A 198 -3.09 5.68 17.70
N THR A 199 -4.26 6.27 17.50
CA THR A 199 -5.50 5.54 17.20
C THR A 199 -5.63 5.09 15.76
N VAL A 200 -4.69 5.45 14.88
CA VAL A 200 -4.70 5.15 13.43
C VAL A 200 -3.47 4.34 13.05
N GLU A 201 -3.71 3.21 12.41
CA GLU A 201 -2.67 2.35 11.88
C GLU A 201 -2.76 2.30 10.35
N VAL A 202 -2.01 3.16 9.66
CA VAL A 202 -2.06 3.27 8.19
C VAL A 202 -1.45 2.03 7.56
N HIS A 203 -2.27 1.20 6.89
CA HIS A 203 -1.84 0.04 6.13
C HIS A 203 -1.77 0.33 4.64
N GLY A 204 -2.90 0.45 3.95
CA GLY A 204 -2.93 0.85 2.55
C GLY A 204 -3.07 2.35 2.37
N MET A 205 -2.51 2.89 1.29
CA MET A 205 -2.67 4.28 0.89
C MET A 205 -2.92 4.38 -0.61
N THR A 206 -3.58 5.45 -1.01
CA THR A 206 -3.70 5.89 -2.40
C THR A 206 -4.01 7.38 -2.44
N ILE A 207 -3.87 8.02 -3.62
CA ILE A 207 -4.24 9.43 -3.80
C ILE A 207 -5.41 9.52 -4.78
N LYS A 208 -6.37 10.36 -4.42
CA LYS A 208 -7.46 10.78 -5.31
C LYS A 208 -7.72 12.27 -5.13
N ASP A 209 -7.72 13.00 -6.25
CA ASP A 209 -7.98 14.45 -6.28
C ASP A 209 -7.10 15.23 -5.27
N ASN A 210 -5.80 14.88 -5.23
CA ASN A 210 -4.78 15.42 -4.32
C ASN A 210 -5.04 15.19 -2.82
N VAL A 211 -5.93 14.27 -2.49
CA VAL A 211 -6.22 13.86 -1.12
C VAL A 211 -5.63 12.48 -0.87
N LEU A 212 -4.88 12.34 0.22
CA LEU A 212 -4.32 11.06 0.63
C LEU A 212 -5.39 10.25 1.37
N TRP A 213 -5.71 9.09 0.79
CA TRP A 213 -6.61 8.10 1.37
C TRP A 213 -5.81 7.01 2.06
N TYR A 214 -6.36 6.46 3.14
CA TYR A 214 -5.78 5.35 3.88
C TYR A 214 -6.82 4.31 4.28
N CYS A 215 -6.40 3.09 4.54
CA CYS A 215 -7.15 2.13 5.33
C CYS A 215 -6.38 1.73 6.60
N ASP A 216 -7.14 1.46 7.64
CA ASP A 216 -6.68 0.88 8.90
C ASP A 216 -7.19 -0.56 8.96
N ASP A 217 -6.38 -1.51 9.41
CA ASP A 217 -6.74 -2.93 9.46
C ASP A 217 -7.91 -3.25 10.42
N ARG A 218 -8.39 -2.25 11.15
CA ARG A 218 -9.61 -2.28 11.99
C ARG A 218 -10.86 -1.80 11.25
N ARG A 219 -10.83 -1.72 9.91
CA ARG A 219 -11.92 -1.42 8.97
C ARG A 219 -12.15 0.04 8.56
N PRO A 220 -11.73 1.10 9.26
CA PRO A 220 -11.88 2.44 8.73
C PRO A 220 -11.14 2.63 7.40
N ILE A 221 -11.80 3.29 6.47
CA ILE A 221 -11.22 3.86 5.25
C ILE A 221 -11.51 5.36 5.30
N GLY A 222 -10.49 6.17 5.12
CA GLY A 222 -10.64 7.61 5.26
C GLY A 222 -9.55 8.40 4.56
N THR A 223 -9.53 9.69 4.86
CA THR A 223 -8.54 10.62 4.35
C THR A 223 -7.66 11.13 5.48
N LEU A 224 -6.41 11.43 5.14
CA LEU A 224 -5.45 12.08 6.04
C LEU A 224 -5.32 13.55 5.62
N ILE A 225 -5.83 14.44 6.44
CA ILE A 225 -5.66 15.89 6.26
C ILE A 225 -4.50 16.33 7.14
N VAL A 226 -3.46 16.86 6.50
CA VAL A 226 -2.32 17.45 7.21
C VAL A 226 -2.57 18.94 7.37
N ASP A 227 -2.73 19.39 8.60
CA ASP A 227 -2.80 20.81 8.87
C ASP A 227 -1.43 21.44 8.62
N MET A 228 -1.36 22.28 7.60
CA MET A 228 -0.15 22.98 7.19
C MET A 228 0.09 24.25 7.99
N ASN A 229 -0.57 24.40 9.13
CA ASN A 229 -0.42 25.60 9.96
C ASN A 229 0.95 25.57 10.67
N PRO A 230 1.90 26.47 10.33
CA PRO A 230 3.26 26.44 10.85
C PRO A 230 3.41 27.05 12.25
N ASP A 231 2.31 27.43 12.89
CA ASP A 231 2.34 28.15 14.17
C ASP A 231 2.16 27.19 15.37
N PHE A 232 3.21 26.43 15.66
CA PHE A 232 3.54 25.96 17.01
C PHE A 232 5.05 25.84 17.17
#